data_f8ddae186b51d4c02d7854217c7d5f94
#
_entry.id   f8ddae186b51d4c02d7854217c7d5f94
#
_cell.length_a   1.000
_cell.length_b   1.000
_cell.length_c   1.000
_cell.angle_alpha   90.00
_cell.angle_beta   90.00
_cell.angle_gamma   90.00
#
_symmetry.space_group_name_H-M   'P 1'
#
loop_
_entity.id
_entity.type
_entity.pdbx_description
1 polymer ?
#
loop_
_entity_poly.entity_id
_entity_poly.type
_entity_poly.pdbx_seq_one_letter_code
_entity_poly.pdbx_strand_id
1 'polypeptide(L)'
;MSKVQRYFLEIEIKDNKNLDFYLPPKIRIFLEEKRDFNINKFFYKKIGNDHFWRDRLVWSDERWKKYVSNKNLETWIMKNDNEFIGFYEKEFHPSKHETELINMGILKKFREKKLGSALLQHAIKTSLHLKSDRIWVHTCSLDHKFALNNYKSKGFKIFRQEEIDFVA
;
A
#
# COMPACT_ATOMS: atom_id res chain seq x y z
N MET A 1 -26.84 -7.84 2.96
CA MET A 1 -25.72 -7.08 2.37
C MET A 1 -25.38 -5.95 3.31
N SER A 2 -24.14 -5.85 3.73
CA SER A 2 -23.68 -4.71 4.54
C SER A 2 -23.12 -3.63 3.61
N LYS A 3 -23.32 -2.37 4.00
CA LYS A 3 -22.77 -1.22 3.28
C LYS A 3 -21.39 -0.90 3.81
N VAL A 4 -20.45 -0.67 2.93
CA VAL A 4 -19.06 -0.33 3.26
C VAL A 4 -18.72 1.01 2.61
N GLN A 5 -18.13 1.90 3.38
CA GLN A 5 -17.65 3.17 2.87
C GLN A 5 -16.25 3.00 2.28
N ARG A 6 -16.06 3.47 1.04
CA ARG A 6 -14.77 3.54 0.37
C ARG A 6 -14.35 5.01 0.23
N TYR A 7 -13.13 5.30 0.61
CA TYR A 7 -12.53 6.63 0.54
C TYR A 7 -11.39 6.63 -0.46
N PHE A 8 -11.38 7.60 -1.37
CA PHE A 8 -10.26 7.87 -2.26
C PHE A 8 -9.54 9.11 -1.77
N LEU A 9 -8.26 8.98 -1.52
CA LEU A 9 -7.42 10.04 -0.98
C LEU A 9 -6.26 10.33 -1.93
N GLU A 10 -5.82 11.58 -1.93
CA GLU A 10 -4.68 12.02 -2.72
C GLU A 10 -3.79 12.98 -1.96
N ILE A 11 -2.53 13.04 -2.39
CA ILE A 11 -1.57 14.06 -2.01
C ILE A 11 -0.83 14.52 -3.24
N GLU A 12 -0.65 15.83 -3.40
CA GLU A 12 0.33 16.37 -4.34
C GLU A 12 1.71 16.30 -3.68
N ILE A 13 2.67 15.68 -4.35
CA ILE A 13 3.99 15.41 -3.75
C ILE A 13 4.73 16.69 -3.42
N LYS A 14 4.55 17.77 -4.20
CA LYS A 14 5.12 19.09 -3.92
C LYS A 14 4.70 19.67 -2.57
N ASP A 15 3.56 19.24 -2.02
CA ASP A 15 3.04 19.72 -0.74
C ASP A 15 3.59 18.92 0.45
N ASN A 16 4.24 17.78 0.21
CA ASN A 16 4.88 17.00 1.25
C ASN A 16 6.36 17.41 1.40
N LYS A 17 6.64 18.30 2.32
CA LYS A 17 7.99 18.84 2.56
C LYS A 17 8.81 17.98 3.51
N ASN A 18 8.19 17.13 4.31
CA ASN A 18 8.87 16.27 5.26
C ASN A 18 8.80 14.82 4.81
N LEU A 19 9.88 14.33 4.21
CA LEU A 19 10.03 12.95 3.72
C LEU A 19 10.86 12.09 4.68
N ASP A 20 11.25 12.61 5.83
CA ASP A 20 12.01 11.86 6.81
C ASP A 20 11.11 10.94 7.61
N PHE A 21 11.62 9.75 7.89
CA PHE A 21 10.97 8.77 8.74
C PHE A 21 12.01 7.96 9.49
N TYR A 22 11.63 7.46 10.65
CA TYR A 22 12.48 6.63 11.48
C TYR A 22 12.17 5.16 11.25
N LEU A 23 13.23 4.38 11.05
CA LEU A 23 13.18 2.92 11.11
C LEU A 23 14.02 2.45 12.30
N PRO A 24 13.49 1.56 13.13
CA PRO A 24 14.29 0.89 14.17
C PRO A 24 15.51 0.18 13.57
N PRO A 25 16.60 0.04 14.31
CA PRO A 25 17.74 -0.78 13.88
C PRO A 25 17.28 -2.17 13.43
N LYS A 26 17.93 -2.72 12.39
CA LYS A 26 17.61 -4.00 11.76
C LYS A 26 16.35 -4.01 10.88
N ILE A 27 15.50 -2.99 10.90
CA ILE A 27 14.37 -2.89 9.98
C ILE A 27 14.82 -2.20 8.70
N ARG A 28 14.47 -2.82 7.56
CA ARG A 28 14.81 -2.31 6.23
C ARG A 28 13.60 -2.41 5.31
N ILE A 29 13.53 -1.47 4.35
CA ILE A 29 12.54 -1.48 3.28
C ILE A 29 13.33 -1.56 1.96
N PHE A 30 13.00 -2.52 1.13
CA PHE A 30 13.71 -2.74 -0.14
C PHE A 30 12.75 -3.14 -1.25
N LEU A 31 13.16 -2.84 -2.49
CA LEU A 31 12.44 -3.21 -3.70
C LEU A 31 12.57 -4.71 -3.97
N GLU A 32 11.45 -5.38 -4.24
CA GLU A 32 11.45 -6.77 -4.71
C GLU A 32 11.75 -6.81 -6.22
N GLU A 33 13.04 -6.90 -6.54
CA GLU A 33 13.52 -6.85 -7.93
C GLU A 33 13.25 -8.14 -8.73
N LYS A 34 13.13 -9.26 -8.03
CA LYS A 34 12.90 -10.57 -8.67
C LYS A 34 11.47 -10.76 -9.18
N ARG A 35 10.57 -9.86 -8.79
CA ARG A 35 9.16 -9.94 -9.16
C ARG A 35 8.52 -11.28 -8.81
N ASP A 36 8.86 -11.80 -7.63
CA ASP A 36 8.31 -13.05 -7.12
C ASP A 36 6.86 -12.82 -6.63
N PHE A 37 5.90 -13.22 -7.45
CA PHE A 37 4.49 -13.06 -7.13
C PHE A 37 4.05 -13.79 -5.86
N ASN A 38 4.79 -14.82 -5.43
CA ASN A 38 4.46 -15.55 -4.21
C ASN A 38 4.56 -14.63 -2.97
N ILE A 39 5.43 -13.65 -3.00
CA ILE A 39 5.56 -12.63 -1.93
C ILE A 39 4.32 -11.75 -1.89
N ASN A 40 3.88 -11.24 -3.04
CA ASN A 40 2.64 -10.45 -3.14
C ASN A 40 1.44 -11.24 -2.66
N LYS A 41 1.32 -12.49 -3.11
CA LYS A 41 0.25 -13.41 -2.74
C LYS A 41 0.24 -13.71 -1.25
N PHE A 42 1.42 -13.90 -0.65
CA PHE A 42 1.58 -14.11 0.79
C PHE A 42 1.05 -12.93 1.60
N PHE A 43 1.51 -11.72 1.30
CA PHE A 43 1.08 -10.52 2.02
C PHE A 43 -0.40 -10.22 1.80
N TYR A 44 -0.89 -10.36 0.57
CA TYR A 44 -2.30 -10.17 0.27
C TYR A 44 -3.19 -11.08 1.11
N LYS A 45 -2.84 -12.35 1.23
CA LYS A 45 -3.59 -13.32 2.04
C LYS A 45 -3.48 -13.02 3.54
N LYS A 46 -2.27 -12.81 4.04
CA LYS A 46 -2.03 -12.66 5.49
C LYS A 46 -2.60 -11.36 6.06
N ILE A 47 -2.42 -10.25 5.35
CA ILE A 47 -2.94 -8.95 5.78
C ILE A 47 -4.42 -8.83 5.42
N GLY A 48 -4.77 -9.22 4.22
CA GLY A 48 -6.13 -9.11 3.71
C GLY A 48 -7.16 -9.96 4.45
N ASN A 49 -6.74 -11.07 5.05
CA ASN A 49 -7.64 -11.89 5.87
C ASN A 49 -8.29 -11.09 7.01
N ASP A 50 -7.55 -10.19 7.64
CA ASP A 50 -8.06 -9.35 8.73
C ASP A 50 -8.88 -8.15 8.23
N HIS A 51 -8.81 -7.82 6.94
CA HIS A 51 -9.41 -6.61 6.34
C HIS A 51 -10.35 -6.91 5.18
N PHE A 52 -10.73 -8.17 5.01
CA PHE A 52 -11.67 -8.62 3.97
C PHE A 52 -11.21 -8.32 2.54
N TRP A 53 -9.91 -8.39 2.27
CA TRP A 53 -9.39 -8.32 0.90
C TRP A 53 -9.71 -9.63 0.18
N ARG A 54 -10.60 -9.59 -0.79
CA ARG A 54 -11.11 -10.81 -1.44
C ARG A 54 -10.87 -10.88 -2.94
N ASP A 55 -10.74 -9.74 -3.60
CA ASP A 55 -10.74 -9.64 -5.05
C ASP A 55 -9.69 -10.52 -5.73
N ARG A 56 -8.55 -10.73 -5.08
CA ARG A 56 -7.43 -11.49 -5.64
C ARG A 56 -7.30 -12.92 -5.12
N LEU A 57 -8.18 -13.35 -4.21
CA LEU A 57 -8.13 -14.73 -3.69
C LEU A 57 -8.40 -15.77 -4.79
N VAL A 58 -9.14 -15.38 -5.82
CA VAL A 58 -9.49 -16.22 -6.98
C VAL A 58 -8.49 -16.12 -8.14
N TRP A 59 -7.42 -15.32 -8.00
CA TRP A 59 -6.44 -15.18 -9.07
C TRP A 59 -5.61 -16.45 -9.23
N SER A 60 -5.45 -16.88 -10.50
CA SER A 60 -4.49 -17.93 -10.88
C SER A 60 -3.05 -17.42 -10.72
N ASP A 61 -2.10 -18.34 -10.63
CA ASP A 61 -0.68 -18.00 -10.62
C ASP A 61 -0.26 -17.23 -11.87
N GLU A 62 -0.83 -17.53 -13.03
CA GLU A 62 -0.58 -16.79 -14.26
C GLU A 62 -1.05 -15.33 -14.17
N ARG A 63 -2.20 -15.09 -13.55
CA ARG A 63 -2.68 -13.72 -13.32
C ARG A 63 -1.78 -12.96 -12.35
N TRP A 64 -1.30 -13.61 -11.29
CA TRP A 64 -0.31 -13.02 -10.38
C TRP A 64 0.99 -12.70 -11.09
N LYS A 65 1.53 -13.61 -11.90
CA LYS A 65 2.74 -13.38 -12.70
C LYS A 65 2.57 -12.19 -13.64
N LYS A 66 1.45 -12.12 -14.35
CA LYS A 66 1.15 -10.99 -15.25
C LYS A 66 1.11 -9.66 -14.47
N TYR A 67 0.50 -9.66 -13.30
CA TYR A 67 0.40 -8.48 -12.45
C TYR A 67 1.78 -7.96 -12.05
N VAL A 68 2.64 -8.80 -11.49
CA VAL A 68 3.97 -8.37 -11.04
C VAL A 68 4.95 -8.09 -12.18
N SER A 69 4.68 -8.60 -13.39
CA SER A 69 5.51 -8.34 -14.58
C SER A 69 5.29 -6.96 -15.18
N ASN A 70 4.27 -6.22 -14.75
CA ASN A 70 4.05 -4.85 -15.18
C ASN A 70 5.26 -3.99 -14.77
N LYS A 71 5.93 -3.39 -15.77
CA LYS A 71 7.14 -2.60 -15.56
C LYS A 71 6.95 -1.37 -14.67
N ASN A 72 5.72 -0.87 -14.59
CA ASN A 72 5.36 0.29 -13.78
C ASN A 72 4.92 -0.08 -12.36
N LEU A 73 4.80 -1.37 -12.06
CA LEU A 73 4.49 -1.86 -10.73
C LEU A 73 5.78 -2.08 -9.93
N GLU A 74 5.79 -1.59 -8.72
CA GLU A 74 6.82 -1.85 -7.73
C GLU A 74 6.21 -2.49 -6.48
N THR A 75 6.86 -3.52 -5.97
CA THR A 75 6.57 -4.14 -4.67
C THR A 75 7.72 -3.87 -3.74
N TRP A 76 7.44 -3.21 -2.63
CA TRP A 76 8.42 -2.90 -1.59
C TRP A 76 8.11 -3.69 -0.32
N ILE A 77 9.15 -4.25 0.28
CA ILE A 77 9.04 -5.17 1.41
C ILE A 77 9.77 -4.60 2.61
N MET A 78 9.09 -4.61 3.75
CA MET A 78 9.70 -4.29 5.05
C MET A 78 10.04 -5.59 5.78
N LYS A 79 11.29 -5.70 6.23
CA LYS A 79 11.82 -6.84 7.01
C LYS A 79 12.56 -6.39 8.26
N ASN A 80 12.57 -7.25 9.26
CA ASN A 80 13.53 -7.26 10.36
C ASN A 80 14.43 -8.49 10.16
N ASP A 81 15.69 -8.26 9.77
CA ASP A 81 16.58 -9.31 9.30
C ASP A 81 15.89 -10.15 8.19
N ASN A 82 15.58 -11.42 8.46
CA ASN A 82 14.89 -12.32 7.52
C ASN A 82 13.38 -12.41 7.72
N GLU A 83 12.83 -11.73 8.74
CA GLU A 83 11.41 -11.80 9.07
C GLU A 83 10.61 -10.74 8.33
N PHE A 84 9.55 -11.15 7.63
CA PHE A 84 8.63 -10.23 6.98
C PHE A 84 7.83 -9.44 8.02
N ILE A 85 7.74 -8.12 7.80
CA ILE A 85 6.96 -7.20 8.63
C ILE A 85 5.76 -6.67 7.87
N GLY A 86 5.95 -6.23 6.64
CA GLY A 86 4.93 -5.61 5.84
C GLY A 86 5.37 -5.33 4.42
N PHE A 87 4.49 -4.72 3.65
CA PHE A 87 4.73 -4.42 2.25
C PHE A 87 3.87 -3.27 1.77
N TYR A 88 4.22 -2.75 0.61
CA TYR A 88 3.30 -2.00 -0.24
C TYR A 88 3.55 -2.29 -1.72
N GLU A 89 2.51 -2.12 -2.50
CA GLU A 89 2.53 -2.17 -3.95
C GLU A 89 2.10 -0.81 -4.48
N LYS A 90 2.82 -0.30 -5.46
CA LYS A 90 2.44 0.93 -6.16
C LYS A 90 2.64 0.79 -7.66
N GLU A 91 1.82 1.48 -8.43
CA GLU A 91 1.92 1.55 -9.87
C GLU A 91 2.05 3.00 -10.32
N PHE A 92 3.06 3.27 -11.13
CA PHE A 92 3.23 4.55 -11.79
C PHE A 92 2.44 4.59 -13.09
N HIS A 93 1.66 5.63 -13.30
CA HIS A 93 0.90 5.88 -14.52
C HIS A 93 1.55 7.05 -15.29
N PRO A 94 2.46 6.78 -16.26
CA PRO A 94 3.26 7.82 -16.91
C PRO A 94 2.44 8.89 -17.60
N SER A 95 1.35 8.51 -18.26
CA SER A 95 0.50 9.46 -19.00
C SER A 95 -0.18 10.51 -18.12
N LYS A 96 -0.33 10.24 -16.84
CA LYS A 96 -0.98 11.11 -15.86
C LYS A 96 0.00 11.69 -14.83
N HIS A 97 1.27 11.30 -14.90
CA HIS A 97 2.30 11.66 -13.90
C HIS A 97 1.85 11.37 -12.45
N GLU A 98 1.18 10.25 -12.26
CA GLU A 98 0.67 9.89 -10.93
C GLU A 98 1.07 8.46 -10.52
N THR A 99 1.13 8.24 -9.22
CA THR A 99 1.33 6.93 -8.61
C THR A 99 0.09 6.51 -7.85
N GLU A 100 -0.38 5.31 -8.13
CA GLU A 100 -1.41 4.63 -7.35
C GLU A 100 -0.75 3.75 -6.29
N LEU A 101 -1.05 3.99 -5.02
CA LEU A 101 -0.72 3.08 -3.94
C LEU A 101 -1.82 2.01 -3.86
N ILE A 102 -1.50 0.78 -4.27
CA ILE A 102 -2.52 -0.25 -4.52
C ILE A 102 -2.86 -1.00 -3.24
N ASN A 103 -1.86 -1.62 -2.62
CA ASN A 103 -2.00 -2.32 -1.35
C ASN A 103 -0.88 -1.91 -0.42
N MET A 104 -1.17 -1.80 0.85
CA MET A 104 -0.19 -1.54 1.88
C MET A 104 -0.66 -2.16 3.19
N GLY A 105 0.25 -2.77 3.93
CA GLY A 105 -0.09 -3.27 5.25
C GLY A 105 1.07 -3.84 6.02
N ILE A 106 0.81 -4.02 7.31
CA ILE A 106 1.72 -4.58 8.29
C ILE A 106 1.12 -5.88 8.82
N LEU A 107 1.93 -6.92 8.92
CA LEU A 107 1.52 -8.18 9.52
C LEU A 107 1.10 -7.97 10.97
N LYS A 108 0.07 -8.69 11.41
CA LYS A 108 -0.60 -8.50 12.71
C LYS A 108 0.36 -8.39 13.89
N LYS A 109 1.40 -9.25 13.94
CA LYS A 109 2.42 -9.27 14.98
C LYS A 109 3.17 -7.94 15.17
N PHE A 110 3.27 -7.14 14.09
CA PHE A 110 4.06 -5.90 14.06
C PHE A 110 3.22 -4.63 14.03
N ARG A 111 1.90 -4.73 14.15
CA ARG A 111 1.00 -3.57 14.17
C ARG A 111 1.17 -2.74 15.44
N GLU A 112 0.68 -1.50 15.40
CA GLU A 112 0.68 -0.54 16.52
C GLU A 112 2.08 -0.14 17.01
N LYS A 113 3.09 -0.27 16.14
CA LYS A 113 4.50 0.12 16.37
C LYS A 113 4.98 1.26 15.48
N LYS A 114 4.04 2.02 14.90
CA LYS A 114 4.30 3.11 13.95
C LYS A 114 5.02 2.69 12.64
N LEU A 115 5.12 1.41 12.36
CA LEU A 115 5.78 0.89 11.16
C LEU A 115 4.97 1.17 9.89
N GLY A 116 3.64 1.18 9.99
CA GLY A 116 2.77 1.58 8.88
C GLY A 116 2.97 3.03 8.47
N SER A 117 3.22 3.92 9.43
CA SER A 117 3.56 5.32 9.15
C SER A 117 4.89 5.46 8.40
N ALA A 118 5.92 4.73 8.84
CA ALA A 118 7.21 4.71 8.16
C ALA A 118 7.10 4.14 6.74
N LEU A 119 6.33 3.07 6.58
CA LEU A 119 6.08 2.43 5.28
C LEU A 119 5.39 3.39 4.30
N LEU A 120 4.37 4.12 4.75
CA LEU A 120 3.69 5.12 3.93
C LEU A 120 4.62 6.27 3.55
N GLN A 121 5.42 6.78 4.49
CA GLN A 121 6.36 7.85 4.21
C GLN A 121 7.43 7.41 3.19
N HIS A 122 7.89 6.17 3.28
CA HIS A 122 8.78 5.57 2.28
C HIS A 122 8.11 5.50 0.89
N ALA A 123 6.84 5.11 0.82
CA ALA A 123 6.10 5.06 -0.44
C ALA A 123 5.97 6.44 -1.08
N ILE A 124 5.73 7.49 -0.29
CA ILE A 124 5.72 8.88 -0.78
C ILE A 124 7.10 9.26 -1.32
N LYS A 125 8.15 9.02 -0.55
CA LYS A 125 9.52 9.36 -0.92
C LYS A 125 9.97 8.69 -2.21
N THR A 126 9.71 7.39 -2.38
CA THR A 126 10.08 6.67 -3.60
C THR A 126 9.25 7.06 -4.81
N SER A 127 8.06 7.62 -4.63
CA SER A 127 7.24 8.12 -5.73
C SER A 127 7.79 9.41 -6.35
N LEU A 128 8.58 10.20 -5.59
CA LEU A 128 9.32 11.33 -6.15
C LEU A 128 10.34 10.87 -7.21
N HIS A 129 11.00 9.74 -7.00
CA HIS A 129 11.97 9.19 -7.97
C HIS A 129 11.30 8.76 -9.28
N LEU A 130 10.01 8.47 -9.26
CA LEU A 130 9.21 8.16 -10.44
C LEU A 130 8.67 9.40 -11.16
N LYS A 131 9.03 10.60 -10.70
CA LYS A 131 8.52 11.88 -11.24
C LYS A 131 6.99 11.99 -11.15
N SER A 132 6.41 11.41 -10.12
CA SER A 132 4.97 11.57 -9.83
C SER A 132 4.70 12.95 -9.26
N ASP A 133 3.65 13.58 -9.75
CA ASP A 133 3.15 14.84 -9.18
C ASP A 133 2.12 14.58 -8.08
N ARG A 134 1.46 13.43 -8.16
CA ARG A 134 0.35 13.04 -7.30
C ARG A 134 0.45 11.57 -6.91
N ILE A 135 0.12 11.26 -5.67
CA ILE A 135 -0.13 9.89 -5.22
C ILE A 135 -1.59 9.79 -4.80
N TRP A 136 -2.25 8.73 -5.18
CA TRP A 136 -3.59 8.44 -4.71
C TRP A 136 -3.72 7.01 -4.19
N VAL A 137 -4.70 6.80 -3.32
CA VAL A 137 -4.98 5.53 -2.67
C VAL A 137 -6.47 5.45 -2.40
N HIS A 138 -7.01 4.24 -2.37
CA HIS A 138 -8.32 4.03 -1.77
C HIS A 138 -8.21 3.11 -0.56
N THR A 139 -9.05 3.35 0.42
CA THR A 139 -9.24 2.54 1.62
C THR A 139 -10.72 2.41 1.92
N CYS A 140 -11.10 1.50 2.76
CA CYS A 140 -12.49 1.32 3.14
C CYS A 140 -12.65 1.16 4.65
N SER A 141 -13.89 1.23 5.12
CA SER A 141 -14.22 1.11 6.54
C SER A 141 -13.90 -0.27 7.15
N LEU A 142 -13.54 -1.27 6.32
CA LEU A 142 -13.11 -2.59 6.76
C LEU A 142 -11.58 -2.70 6.93
N ASP A 143 -10.82 -1.72 6.46
CA ASP A 143 -9.37 -1.67 6.64
C ASP A 143 -9.02 -1.41 8.11
N HIS A 144 -7.72 -1.50 8.40
CA HIS A 144 -7.25 -1.26 9.77
C HIS A 144 -7.75 0.10 10.28
N LYS A 145 -8.20 0.15 11.54
CA LYS A 145 -8.80 1.34 12.17
C LYS A 145 -7.95 2.62 12.07
N PHE A 146 -6.63 2.49 11.94
CA PHE A 146 -5.72 3.62 11.78
C PHE A 146 -5.34 3.95 10.33
N ALA A 147 -5.80 3.17 9.34
CA ALA A 147 -5.41 3.37 7.94
C ALA A 147 -5.77 4.78 7.44
N LEU A 148 -7.03 5.17 7.58
CA LEU A 148 -7.51 6.48 7.13
C LEU A 148 -6.76 7.63 7.82
N ASN A 149 -6.56 7.55 9.14
CA ASN A 149 -5.85 8.57 9.91
C ASN A 149 -4.36 8.62 9.53
N ASN A 150 -3.74 7.48 9.21
CA ASN A 150 -2.36 7.44 8.75
C ASN A 150 -2.20 8.21 7.43
N TYR A 151 -3.07 7.99 6.46
CA TYR A 151 -3.07 8.76 5.21
C TYR A 151 -3.25 10.26 5.47
N LYS A 152 -4.27 10.64 6.24
CA LYS A 152 -4.53 12.03 6.57
C LYS A 152 -3.36 12.70 7.30
N SER A 153 -2.68 11.99 8.20
CA SER A 153 -1.53 12.51 8.94
C SER A 153 -0.34 12.86 8.05
N LYS A 154 -0.25 12.26 6.86
CA LYS A 154 0.78 12.54 5.85
C LYS A 154 0.36 13.62 4.85
N GLY A 155 -0.83 14.18 5.00
CA GLY A 155 -1.35 15.24 4.14
C GLY A 155 -2.27 14.77 3.02
N PHE A 156 -2.63 13.49 2.97
CA PHE A 156 -3.64 13.01 2.05
C PHE A 156 -5.01 13.60 2.36
N LYS A 157 -5.74 13.97 1.31
CA LYS A 157 -7.09 14.51 1.39
C LYS A 157 -8.06 13.61 0.66
N ILE A 158 -9.26 13.43 1.21
CA ILE A 158 -10.34 12.71 0.53
C ILE A 158 -10.80 13.56 -0.65
N PHE A 159 -10.79 12.99 -1.85
CA PHE A 159 -11.31 13.63 -3.05
C PHE A 159 -12.54 12.94 -3.62
N ARG A 160 -12.82 11.70 -3.19
CA ARG A 160 -14.00 10.94 -3.56
C ARG A 160 -14.37 9.98 -2.47
N GLN A 161 -15.67 9.77 -2.29
CA GLN A 161 -16.24 8.81 -1.36
C GLN A 161 -17.39 8.08 -2.03
N GLU A 162 -17.49 6.79 -1.81
CA GLU A 162 -18.58 5.98 -2.33
C GLU A 162 -19.00 4.91 -1.33
N GLU A 163 -20.27 4.53 -1.40
CA GLU A 163 -20.82 3.42 -0.65
C GLU A 163 -20.89 2.21 -1.58
N ILE A 164 -20.33 1.09 -1.15
CA ILE A 164 -20.32 -0.15 -1.90
C ILE A 164 -21.03 -1.25 -1.14
N ASP A 165 -21.69 -2.14 -1.87
CA ASP A 165 -22.29 -3.33 -1.29
C ASP A 165 -21.19 -4.36 -1.00
N PHE A 166 -21.17 -4.86 0.21
CA PHE A 166 -20.26 -5.90 0.65
C PHE A 166 -21.03 -7.19 0.90
N VAL A 167 -20.64 -8.24 0.20
CA VAL A 167 -21.15 -9.60 0.42
C VAL A 167 -20.11 -10.32 1.26
N ALA A 168 -20.50 -10.69 2.48
CA ALA A 168 -19.64 -11.38 3.44
C ALA A 168 -19.26 -12.80 2.97
#